data_f4bc5c9782db8ed7f04afb2c70f70541
#
_entry.id   f4bc5c9782db8ed7f04afb2c70f70541
#
_cell.length_a   1.000
_cell.length_b   1.000
_cell.length_c   1.000
_cell.angle_alpha   90.00
_cell.angle_beta   90.00
_cell.angle_gamma   90.00
#
_symmetry.space_group_name_H-M   'P 1'
#
loop_
_entity.id
_entity.type
_entity.pdbx_description
1 polymer ?
#
loop_
_entity_poly.entity_id
_entity_poly.type
_entity_poly.pdbx_seq_one_letter_code
_entity_poly.pdbx_strand_id
1 'polypeptide(L)'
;MKAQLFTLLAAAAVGTGTVQARGEYAEIARLRSMNETVRGIRSMADGEHYTILEGNNIVRYGYATAGQGENMLPKPTANLVVTDYAFSPDERQILIASGARPIYRHSYTTDYFLASGNSLMPVLREAEAPRDASFSPDGKLIAYSDRNDLYVYDTAARRTRRITDDGAWNSVINGTTDWVYEEEFGFTKAYAFSPDSRRIAYLRFDESEVPLMEMMRFDGKLYNQAYSFKYPKAGERNSVVQLWIA
;
A
#
# COMPACT_ATOMS: atom_id res chain seq x y z
N MET A 1 -56.38 -25.35 -21.49
CA MET A 1 -55.16 -26.01 -21.98
C MET A 1 -54.06 -25.04 -22.45
N LYS A 2 -54.36 -23.92 -23.11
CA LYS A 2 -53.32 -22.98 -23.58
C LYS A 2 -52.61 -22.17 -22.45
N ALA A 3 -53.29 -21.87 -21.35
CA ALA A 3 -52.73 -21.09 -20.24
C ALA A 3 -51.71 -21.88 -19.39
N GLN A 4 -51.93 -23.19 -19.22
CA GLN A 4 -51.01 -24.07 -18.48
C GLN A 4 -49.72 -24.35 -19.25
N LEU A 5 -49.79 -24.38 -20.60
CA LEU A 5 -48.60 -24.57 -21.45
C LEU A 5 -47.66 -23.34 -21.40
N PHE A 6 -48.25 -22.14 -21.34
CA PHE A 6 -47.48 -20.91 -21.23
C PHE A 6 -46.76 -20.76 -19.89
N THR A 7 -47.40 -21.18 -18.79
CA THR A 7 -46.80 -21.13 -17.44
C THR A 7 -45.65 -22.13 -17.29
N LEU A 8 -45.80 -23.32 -17.89
CA LEU A 8 -44.72 -24.31 -17.88
C LEU A 8 -43.49 -23.89 -18.74
N LEU A 9 -43.72 -23.25 -19.89
CA LEU A 9 -42.63 -22.73 -20.72
C LEU A 9 -41.91 -21.56 -20.06
N ALA A 10 -42.62 -20.65 -19.34
CA ALA A 10 -42.00 -19.56 -18.62
C ALA A 10 -41.19 -20.05 -17.40
N ALA A 11 -41.69 -21.07 -16.71
CA ALA A 11 -40.94 -21.66 -15.56
C ALA A 11 -39.68 -22.42 -16.04
N ALA A 12 -39.77 -23.12 -17.19
CA ALA A 12 -38.61 -23.79 -17.77
C ALA A 12 -37.54 -22.81 -18.30
N ALA A 13 -37.96 -21.68 -18.89
CA ALA A 13 -37.04 -20.66 -19.36
C ALA A 13 -36.34 -19.92 -18.19
N VAL A 14 -37.04 -19.64 -17.10
CA VAL A 14 -36.44 -19.04 -15.90
C VAL A 14 -35.51 -20.03 -15.20
N GLY A 15 -35.84 -21.29 -15.15
CA GLY A 15 -35.00 -22.35 -14.57
C GLY A 15 -33.69 -22.58 -15.34
N THR A 16 -33.77 -22.61 -16.69
CA THR A 16 -32.57 -22.78 -17.50
C THR A 16 -31.67 -21.55 -17.53
N GLY A 17 -32.24 -20.34 -17.52
CA GLY A 17 -31.47 -19.10 -17.46
C GLY A 17 -30.68 -18.94 -16.16
N THR A 18 -31.24 -19.34 -15.03
CA THR A 18 -30.54 -19.28 -13.73
C THR A 18 -29.44 -20.33 -13.60
N VAL A 19 -29.60 -21.50 -14.18
CA VAL A 19 -28.55 -22.54 -14.19
C VAL A 19 -27.40 -22.16 -15.11
N GLN A 20 -27.69 -21.57 -16.25
CA GLN A 20 -26.67 -21.12 -17.21
C GLN A 20 -25.88 -19.94 -16.65
N ALA A 21 -26.55 -18.95 -16.06
CA ALA A 21 -25.88 -17.83 -15.39
C ALA A 21 -24.97 -18.28 -14.24
N ARG A 22 -25.34 -19.29 -13.47
CA ARG A 22 -24.48 -19.88 -12.44
C ARG A 22 -23.26 -20.60 -13.03
N GLY A 23 -23.43 -21.31 -14.16
CA GLY A 23 -22.32 -21.95 -14.86
C GLY A 23 -21.31 -20.96 -15.39
N GLU A 24 -21.78 -19.91 -16.06
CA GLU A 24 -20.94 -18.83 -16.59
C GLU A 24 -20.21 -18.08 -15.47
N TYR A 25 -20.87 -17.79 -14.36
CA TYR A 25 -20.24 -17.12 -13.22
C TYR A 25 -19.18 -18.01 -12.54
N ALA A 26 -19.44 -19.30 -12.40
CA ALA A 26 -18.47 -20.24 -11.85
C ALA A 26 -17.26 -20.43 -12.78
N GLU A 27 -17.45 -20.40 -14.08
CA GLU A 27 -16.38 -20.45 -15.07
C GLU A 27 -15.54 -19.18 -15.07
N ILE A 28 -16.15 -18.00 -15.01
CA ILE A 28 -15.45 -16.73 -14.88
C ILE A 28 -14.65 -16.69 -13.56
N ALA A 29 -15.23 -17.14 -12.45
CA ALA A 29 -14.54 -17.22 -11.16
C ALA A 29 -13.34 -18.18 -11.24
N ARG A 30 -13.50 -19.32 -11.89
CA ARG A 30 -12.41 -20.29 -12.12
C ARG A 30 -11.30 -19.71 -13.00
N LEU A 31 -11.64 -19.04 -14.10
CA LEU A 31 -10.67 -18.38 -14.97
C LEU A 31 -9.89 -17.29 -14.23
N ARG A 32 -10.55 -16.51 -13.38
CA ARG A 32 -9.88 -15.52 -12.54
C ARG A 32 -8.93 -16.14 -11.52
N SER A 33 -9.28 -17.30 -10.96
CA SER A 33 -8.40 -18.01 -10.00
C SER A 33 -7.21 -18.72 -10.69
N MET A 34 -7.25 -18.90 -12.00
CA MET A 34 -6.16 -19.48 -12.79
C MET A 34 -5.16 -18.42 -13.29
N ASN A 35 -5.46 -17.14 -13.15
CA ASN A 35 -4.53 -16.08 -13.54
C ASN A 35 -3.38 -16.04 -12.54
N GLU A 36 -2.21 -16.48 -12.98
CA GLU A 36 -0.97 -16.25 -12.27
C GLU A 36 -0.60 -14.79 -12.39
N THR A 37 -0.47 -14.12 -11.25
CA THR A 37 -0.03 -12.73 -11.20
C THR A 37 1.39 -12.67 -10.66
N VAL A 38 2.28 -12.06 -11.42
CA VAL A 38 3.64 -11.74 -10.94
C VAL A 38 3.57 -10.42 -10.18
N ARG A 39 4.03 -10.43 -8.94
CA ARG A 39 3.98 -9.25 -8.06
C ARG A 39 5.38 -8.76 -7.72
N GLY A 40 5.49 -7.45 -7.50
CA GLY A 40 6.72 -6.83 -7.02
C GLY A 40 7.89 -6.97 -7.99
N ILE A 41 7.65 -6.93 -9.31
CA ILE A 41 8.73 -6.97 -10.31
C ILE A 41 9.55 -5.70 -10.17
N ARG A 42 10.86 -5.84 -9.96
CA ARG A 42 11.83 -4.73 -9.93
C ARG A 42 13.09 -5.13 -10.65
N SER A 43 13.48 -4.33 -11.64
CA SER A 43 14.78 -4.45 -12.28
C SER A 43 15.88 -4.02 -11.31
N MET A 44 17.00 -4.74 -11.32
CA MET A 44 18.16 -4.38 -10.54
C MET A 44 19.08 -3.43 -11.31
N ALA A 45 19.94 -2.72 -10.58
CA ALA A 45 20.83 -1.69 -11.16
C ALA A 45 21.88 -2.27 -12.10
N ASP A 46 22.20 -3.57 -12.00
CA ASP A 46 23.12 -4.26 -12.89
C ASP A 46 22.61 -4.43 -14.33
N GLY A 47 21.28 -4.26 -14.56
CA GLY A 47 20.65 -4.43 -15.85
C GLY A 47 20.54 -5.90 -16.31
N GLU A 48 21.03 -6.85 -15.54
CA GLU A 48 21.05 -8.28 -15.86
C GLU A 48 20.04 -9.07 -15.06
N HIS A 49 19.60 -8.55 -13.92
CA HIS A 49 18.71 -9.22 -13.00
C HIS A 49 17.43 -8.40 -12.70
N TYR A 50 16.44 -9.12 -12.26
CA TYR A 50 15.21 -8.57 -11.68
C TYR A 50 14.81 -9.37 -10.45
N THR A 51 13.98 -8.77 -9.61
CA THR A 51 13.37 -9.45 -8.47
C THR A 51 11.86 -9.47 -8.57
N ILE A 52 11.25 -10.48 -7.96
CA ILE A 52 9.80 -10.60 -7.80
C ILE A 52 9.47 -11.03 -6.38
N LEU A 53 8.20 -10.81 -6.00
CA LEU A 53 7.67 -11.29 -4.73
C LEU A 53 6.98 -12.64 -4.94
N GLU A 54 7.58 -13.72 -4.43
CA GLU A 54 7.02 -15.08 -4.44
C GLU A 54 6.62 -15.51 -3.02
N GLY A 55 5.33 -15.45 -2.74
CA GLY A 55 4.84 -15.63 -1.38
C GLY A 55 5.49 -14.61 -0.44
N ASN A 56 6.25 -15.09 0.55
CA ASN A 56 6.99 -14.23 1.49
C ASN A 56 8.48 -14.09 1.14
N ASN A 57 8.88 -14.46 -0.08
CA ASN A 57 10.28 -14.38 -0.52
C ASN A 57 10.45 -13.30 -1.59
N ILE A 58 11.56 -12.58 -1.53
CA ILE A 58 12.03 -11.71 -2.60
C ILE A 58 13.03 -12.53 -3.38
N VAL A 59 12.70 -12.90 -4.62
CA VAL A 59 13.49 -13.84 -5.42
C VAL A 59 14.09 -13.10 -6.61
N ARG A 60 15.42 -13.23 -6.77
CA ARG A 60 16.20 -12.67 -7.86
C ARG A 60 16.30 -13.66 -9.02
N TYR A 61 16.10 -13.18 -10.23
CA TYR A 61 16.23 -13.91 -11.49
C TYR A 61 17.09 -13.15 -12.47
N GLY A 62 17.78 -13.87 -13.36
CA GLY A 62 18.46 -13.27 -14.49
C GLY A 62 17.53 -13.14 -15.71
N TYR A 63 17.63 -12.04 -16.45
CA TYR A 63 16.87 -11.86 -17.68
C TYR A 63 17.24 -12.84 -18.78
N ALA A 64 18.52 -13.19 -18.86
CA ALA A 64 19.06 -14.09 -19.89
C ALA A 64 19.02 -15.57 -19.51
N THR A 65 18.80 -15.89 -18.25
CA THR A 65 18.88 -17.26 -17.74
C THR A 65 17.55 -17.71 -17.18
N ALA A 66 16.94 -18.72 -17.82
CA ALA A 66 15.83 -19.46 -17.23
C ALA A 66 16.36 -20.38 -16.11
N GLY A 67 16.79 -19.79 -15.00
CA GLY A 67 17.40 -20.51 -13.88
C GLY A 67 16.51 -20.56 -12.65
N GLN A 68 17.00 -21.27 -11.63
CA GLN A 68 16.39 -21.21 -10.31
C GLN A 68 16.63 -19.83 -9.71
N GLY A 69 15.56 -19.24 -9.17
CA GLY A 69 15.62 -17.97 -8.49
C GLY A 69 16.42 -18.05 -7.19
N GLU A 70 17.11 -16.98 -6.84
CA GLU A 70 17.84 -16.84 -5.58
C GLU A 70 17.03 -16.02 -4.58
N ASN A 71 16.74 -16.58 -3.41
CA ASN A 71 16.08 -15.83 -2.36
C ASN A 71 17.01 -14.80 -1.74
N MET A 72 16.60 -13.52 -1.78
CA MET A 72 17.37 -12.39 -1.28
C MET A 72 17.18 -12.15 0.23
N LEU A 73 16.23 -12.82 0.87
CA LEU A 73 15.96 -12.61 2.29
C LEU A 73 16.74 -13.60 3.16
N PRO A 74 17.39 -13.12 4.25
CA PRO A 74 18.00 -13.97 5.24
C PRO A 74 16.96 -14.83 5.97
N LYS A 75 17.30 -16.03 6.34
CA LYS A 75 16.44 -16.91 7.16
C LYS A 75 16.74 -16.71 8.65
N PRO A 76 15.72 -16.79 9.53
CA PRO A 76 14.33 -17.16 9.30
C PRO A 76 13.41 -15.96 9.03
N THR A 77 12.52 -16.10 8.04
CA THR A 77 11.44 -15.12 7.77
C THR A 77 10.09 -15.56 8.35
N ALA A 78 10.08 -16.44 9.33
CA ALA A 78 8.94 -17.26 9.74
C ALA A 78 7.64 -16.49 10.10
N ASN A 79 7.73 -15.18 10.41
CA ASN A 79 6.57 -14.38 10.81
C ASN A 79 6.31 -13.15 9.91
N LEU A 80 7.01 -13.05 8.78
CA LEU A 80 6.78 -11.96 7.82
C LEU A 80 5.64 -12.31 6.87
N VAL A 81 4.74 -11.36 6.68
CA VAL A 81 3.78 -11.37 5.57
C VAL A 81 4.20 -10.25 4.64
N VAL A 82 5.17 -10.53 3.76
CA VAL A 82 5.74 -9.52 2.86
C VAL A 82 4.67 -9.03 1.90
N THR A 83 4.37 -7.74 1.96
CA THR A 83 3.38 -7.08 1.10
C THR A 83 4.02 -6.22 0.03
N ASP A 84 5.19 -5.65 0.34
CA ASP A 84 5.98 -4.85 -0.58
C ASP A 84 7.46 -4.78 -0.13
N TYR A 85 8.35 -4.30 -1.00
CA TYR A 85 9.76 -4.10 -0.67
C TYR A 85 10.40 -3.00 -1.52
N ALA A 86 11.51 -2.46 -1.07
CA ALA A 86 12.33 -1.51 -1.84
C ALA A 86 13.81 -1.74 -1.54
N PHE A 87 14.65 -1.66 -2.56
CA PHE A 87 16.11 -1.66 -2.36
C PHE A 87 16.63 -0.28 -1.97
N SER A 88 17.71 -0.26 -1.16
CA SER A 88 18.54 0.94 -1.07
C SER A 88 19.17 1.26 -2.44
N PRO A 89 19.60 2.48 -2.70
CA PRO A 89 20.19 2.86 -3.99
C PRO A 89 21.42 2.03 -4.40
N ASP A 90 22.15 1.50 -3.44
CA ASP A 90 23.30 0.61 -3.65
C ASP A 90 22.91 -0.90 -3.64
N GLU A 91 21.62 -1.19 -3.52
CA GLU A 91 21.01 -2.53 -3.47
C GLU A 91 21.53 -3.46 -2.36
N ARG A 92 22.25 -2.91 -1.36
CA ARG A 92 22.78 -3.70 -0.24
C ARG A 92 21.79 -3.90 0.90
N GLN A 93 20.74 -3.10 0.93
CA GLN A 93 19.68 -3.18 1.92
C GLN A 93 18.33 -3.32 1.24
N ILE A 94 17.42 -4.02 1.90
CA ILE A 94 16.03 -4.18 1.44
C ILE A 94 15.12 -3.71 2.56
N LEU A 95 14.34 -2.66 2.30
CA LEU A 95 13.24 -2.22 3.14
C LEU A 95 12.01 -3.04 2.79
N ILE A 96 11.47 -3.74 3.77
CA ILE A 96 10.38 -4.69 3.59
C ILE A 96 9.16 -4.16 4.33
N ALA A 97 8.02 -4.07 3.64
CA ALA A 97 6.72 -3.81 4.21
C ALA A 97 6.03 -5.15 4.53
N SER A 98 5.47 -5.26 5.74
CA SER A 98 4.85 -6.51 6.21
C SER A 98 3.54 -6.24 6.95
N GLY A 99 2.51 -7.02 6.64
CA GLY A 99 1.23 -6.96 7.35
C GLY A 99 0.44 -5.69 7.07
N ALA A 100 0.22 -5.36 5.80
CA ALA A 100 -0.52 -4.17 5.39
C ALA A 100 -1.93 -4.09 5.99
N ARG A 101 -2.26 -2.95 6.56
CA ARG A 101 -3.56 -2.61 7.15
C ARG A 101 -4.16 -1.44 6.36
N PRO A 102 -5.18 -1.67 5.50
CA PRO A 102 -5.74 -0.63 4.64
C PRO A 102 -6.29 0.57 5.42
N ILE A 103 -6.09 1.78 4.89
CA ILE A 103 -6.72 3.03 5.34
C ILE A 103 -7.85 3.38 4.37
N TYR A 104 -7.50 3.63 3.10
CA TYR A 104 -8.42 3.87 1.99
C TYR A 104 -8.15 2.86 0.87
N ARG A 105 -8.35 3.22 -0.38
CA ARG A 105 -8.19 2.33 -1.52
C ARG A 105 -6.74 1.96 -1.80
N HIS A 106 -5.82 2.90 -1.67
CA HIS A 106 -4.40 2.75 -2.01
C HIS A 106 -3.50 2.82 -0.78
N SER A 107 -3.87 3.65 0.21
CA SER A 107 -3.09 3.85 1.42
C SER A 107 -3.28 2.72 2.43
N TYR A 108 -2.20 2.37 3.10
CA TYR A 108 -2.17 1.39 4.18
C TYR A 108 -1.06 1.72 5.18
N THR A 109 -1.25 1.32 6.41
CA THR A 109 -0.16 1.24 7.40
C THR A 109 0.46 -0.15 7.36
N THR A 110 1.73 -0.25 7.70
CA THR A 110 2.45 -1.53 7.65
C THR A 110 3.63 -1.54 8.61
N ASP A 111 4.05 -2.70 9.04
CA ASP A 111 5.29 -2.84 9.80
C ASP A 111 6.47 -2.89 8.83
N TYR A 112 7.61 -2.27 9.21
CA TYR A 112 8.79 -2.22 8.36
C TYR A 112 9.93 -3.01 8.95
N PHE A 113 10.64 -3.73 8.06
CA PHE A 113 11.85 -4.48 8.37
C PHE A 113 12.97 -4.07 7.41
N LEU A 114 14.19 -4.15 7.90
CA LEU A 114 15.39 -3.90 7.09
C LEU A 114 16.21 -5.19 7.02
N ALA A 115 16.41 -5.68 5.80
CA ALA A 115 17.34 -6.75 5.51
C ALA A 115 18.67 -6.17 5.02
N SER A 116 19.78 -6.67 5.54
CA SER A 116 21.14 -6.30 5.12
C SER A 116 22.10 -7.47 5.36
N GLY A 117 22.65 -8.03 4.29
CA GLY A 117 23.42 -9.28 4.35
C GLY A 117 22.59 -10.39 5.01
N ASN A 118 23.12 -10.99 6.06
CA ASN A 118 22.43 -12.05 6.82
C ASN A 118 21.54 -11.52 7.97
N SER A 119 21.37 -10.21 8.08
CA SER A 119 20.57 -9.59 9.13
C SER A 119 19.19 -9.20 8.62
N LEU A 120 18.16 -9.47 9.41
CA LEU A 120 16.79 -9.02 9.22
C LEU A 120 16.30 -8.47 10.55
N MET A 121 15.96 -7.19 10.58
CA MET A 121 15.53 -6.54 11.82
C MET A 121 14.30 -5.66 11.60
N PRO A 122 13.39 -5.58 12.58
CA PRO A 122 12.33 -4.59 12.56
C PRO A 122 12.93 -3.18 12.71
N VAL A 123 12.43 -2.27 11.87
CA VAL A 123 12.74 -0.84 11.93
C VAL A 123 11.47 -0.04 12.18
N LEU A 124 11.59 1.25 12.50
CA LEU A 124 10.46 2.16 12.79
C LEU A 124 9.57 1.66 13.95
N ARG A 125 10.16 0.98 14.94
CA ARG A 125 9.44 0.29 16.02
C ARG A 125 8.68 1.22 16.96
N GLU A 126 9.05 2.50 17.00
CA GLU A 126 8.38 3.52 17.82
C GLU A 126 7.16 4.13 17.10
N ALA A 127 7.01 3.88 15.80
CA ALA A 127 5.87 4.33 15.03
C ALA A 127 4.64 3.45 15.32
N GLU A 128 3.47 4.08 15.42
CA GLU A 128 2.20 3.39 15.70
C GLU A 128 1.48 2.96 14.41
N ALA A 129 1.60 3.79 13.37
CA ALA A 129 0.91 3.60 12.09
C ALA A 129 1.80 4.02 10.90
N PRO A 130 3.04 3.48 10.78
CA PRO A 130 3.96 3.92 9.74
C PRO A 130 3.48 3.54 8.35
N ARG A 131 3.70 4.46 7.39
CA ARG A 131 3.35 4.28 5.99
C ARG A 131 4.29 5.05 5.05
N ASP A 132 4.27 4.68 3.79
CA ASP A 132 4.99 5.36 2.70
C ASP A 132 6.51 5.46 2.91
N ALA A 133 7.13 4.50 3.60
CA ALA A 133 8.55 4.56 3.90
C ALA A 133 9.42 4.40 2.64
N SER A 134 10.47 5.22 2.53
CA SER A 134 11.43 5.14 1.41
C SER A 134 12.84 5.59 1.81
N PHE A 135 13.85 4.99 1.18
CA PHE A 135 15.25 5.38 1.37
C PHE A 135 15.55 6.79 0.85
N SER A 136 16.53 7.45 1.47
CA SER A 136 17.25 8.58 0.90
C SER A 136 18.14 8.15 -0.28
N PRO A 137 18.51 9.07 -1.19
CA PRO A 137 19.39 8.76 -2.32
C PRO A 137 20.75 8.18 -1.94
N ASP A 138 21.27 8.47 -0.76
CA ASP A 138 22.53 7.89 -0.24
C ASP A 138 22.33 6.58 0.55
N GLY A 139 21.06 6.12 0.71
CA GLY A 139 20.71 4.87 1.37
C GLY A 139 20.85 4.88 2.91
N LYS A 140 21.22 6.00 3.52
CA LYS A 140 21.49 6.06 4.96
C LYS A 140 20.26 6.39 5.80
N LEU A 141 19.26 7.02 5.20
CA LEU A 141 18.06 7.46 5.87
C LEU A 141 16.83 6.78 5.28
N ILE A 142 15.80 6.59 6.10
CA ILE A 142 14.46 6.17 5.68
C ILE A 142 13.48 7.25 6.17
N ALA A 143 12.82 7.94 5.24
CA ALA A 143 11.70 8.81 5.59
C ALA A 143 10.40 8.02 5.56
N TYR A 144 9.45 8.39 6.43
CA TYR A 144 8.14 7.77 6.53
C TYR A 144 7.14 8.71 7.19
N SER A 145 5.86 8.48 6.96
CA SER A 145 4.79 9.16 7.70
C SER A 145 4.26 8.28 8.82
N ASP A 146 3.96 8.87 9.96
CA ASP A 146 3.26 8.25 11.09
C ASP A 146 2.28 9.24 11.70
N ARG A 147 0.99 8.86 11.79
CA ARG A 147 -0.08 9.70 12.38
C ARG A 147 -0.09 11.13 11.84
N ASN A 148 -0.03 11.26 10.50
CA ASN A 148 -0.03 12.51 9.75
C ASN A 148 1.22 13.41 9.92
N ASP A 149 2.28 12.92 10.56
CA ASP A 149 3.57 13.59 10.61
C ASP A 149 4.66 12.87 9.83
N LEU A 150 5.64 13.63 9.40
CA LEU A 150 6.82 13.15 8.67
C LEU A 150 7.99 12.90 9.62
N TYR A 151 8.65 11.78 9.46
CA TYR A 151 9.78 11.32 10.25
C TYR A 151 10.92 10.85 9.37
N VAL A 152 12.13 10.84 9.93
CA VAL A 152 13.32 10.27 9.31
C VAL A 152 14.02 9.35 10.31
N TYR A 153 14.31 8.13 9.86
CA TYR A 153 15.06 7.13 10.59
C TYR A 153 16.48 7.00 10.01
N ASP A 154 17.51 7.13 10.85
CA ASP A 154 18.89 6.87 10.50
C ASP A 154 19.20 5.37 10.66
N THR A 155 19.57 4.71 9.57
CA THR A 155 19.78 3.26 9.54
C THR A 155 21.01 2.81 10.34
N ALA A 156 22.04 3.64 10.41
CA ALA A 156 23.29 3.36 11.15
C ALA A 156 23.14 3.70 12.63
N ALA A 157 22.65 4.87 12.95
CA ALA A 157 22.42 5.31 14.32
C ALA A 157 21.22 4.66 15.00
N ARG A 158 20.31 4.06 14.20
CA ARG A 158 19.03 3.46 14.64
C ARG A 158 18.18 4.42 15.46
N ARG A 159 18.12 5.67 15.01
CA ARG A 159 17.40 6.74 15.68
C ARG A 159 16.42 7.40 14.74
N THR A 160 15.25 7.71 15.28
CA THR A 160 14.20 8.49 14.59
C THR A 160 14.31 9.96 14.95
N ARG A 161 14.10 10.83 13.96
CA ARG A 161 13.89 12.27 14.12
C ARG A 161 12.55 12.64 13.53
N ARG A 162 11.71 13.29 14.30
CA ARG A 162 10.46 13.89 13.83
C ARG A 162 10.78 15.16 13.04
N ILE A 163 10.15 15.34 11.89
CA ILE A 163 10.34 16.47 10.98
C ILE A 163 9.22 17.49 11.12
N THR A 164 7.98 17.01 11.26
CA THR A 164 6.80 17.85 11.48
C THR A 164 6.11 17.45 12.77
N ASP A 165 5.33 18.36 13.37
CA ASP A 165 4.72 18.16 14.69
C ASP A 165 3.28 18.70 14.82
N ASP A 166 2.70 19.12 13.68
CA ASP A 166 1.34 19.65 13.61
C ASP A 166 0.33 18.69 12.96
N GLY A 167 0.77 17.46 12.62
CA GLY A 167 -0.08 16.43 12.05
C GLY A 167 -1.19 15.97 12.98
N ALA A 168 -2.44 15.96 12.49
CA ALA A 168 -3.61 15.52 13.23
C ALA A 168 -4.67 14.95 12.30
N TRP A 169 -5.39 13.92 12.79
CA TRP A 169 -6.50 13.32 12.05
C TRP A 169 -7.62 14.35 11.77
N ASN A 170 -8.11 14.37 10.54
CA ASN A 170 -9.13 15.32 10.07
C ASN A 170 -8.71 16.80 10.19
N SER A 171 -7.43 17.10 10.17
CA SER A 171 -6.90 18.47 10.31
C SER A 171 -5.70 18.70 9.40
N VAL A 172 -4.50 18.28 9.80
CA VAL A 172 -3.27 18.51 9.05
C VAL A 172 -2.58 17.19 8.73
N ILE A 173 -2.12 17.07 7.49
CA ILE A 173 -1.42 15.89 7.00
C ILE A 173 -0.08 16.34 6.39
N ASN A 174 1.03 15.73 6.82
CA ASN A 174 2.37 16.03 6.37
C ASN A 174 3.02 14.82 5.69
N GLY A 175 3.50 14.98 4.46
CA GLY A 175 4.28 13.96 3.74
C GLY A 175 3.49 12.77 3.23
N THR A 176 2.18 12.78 3.38
CA THR A 176 1.25 11.82 2.78
C THR A 176 -0.01 12.56 2.34
N THR A 177 -0.87 11.94 1.53
CA THR A 177 -2.02 12.64 0.92
C THR A 177 -3.26 12.58 1.78
N ASP A 178 -4.17 13.53 1.53
CA ASP A 178 -5.56 13.44 1.92
C ASP A 178 -6.33 12.43 1.03
N TRP A 179 -7.62 12.22 1.33
CA TRP A 179 -8.46 11.30 0.57
C TRP A 179 -8.60 11.68 -0.91
N VAL A 180 -8.73 12.97 -1.23
CA VAL A 180 -8.94 13.44 -2.62
C VAL A 180 -7.71 13.18 -3.48
N TYR A 181 -6.52 13.51 -2.99
CA TYR A 181 -5.29 13.30 -3.73
C TYR A 181 -4.96 11.82 -3.92
N GLU A 182 -5.32 10.98 -2.94
CA GLU A 182 -5.20 9.52 -3.08
C GLU A 182 -6.12 8.98 -4.18
N GLU A 183 -7.41 9.33 -4.15
CA GLU A 183 -8.42 8.77 -5.06
C GLU A 183 -8.34 9.36 -6.47
N GLU A 184 -8.12 10.66 -6.61
CA GLU A 184 -8.17 11.36 -7.90
C GLU A 184 -6.81 11.41 -8.62
N PHE A 185 -5.71 11.46 -7.88
CA PHE A 185 -4.36 11.54 -8.47
C PHE A 185 -3.55 10.25 -8.30
N GLY A 186 -4.03 9.27 -7.54
CA GLY A 186 -3.48 7.92 -7.48
C GLY A 186 -2.12 7.81 -6.79
N PHE A 187 -1.78 8.69 -5.84
CA PHE A 187 -0.57 8.57 -5.04
C PHE A 187 -0.86 8.77 -3.56
N THR A 188 -0.01 8.19 -2.70
CA THR A 188 -0.12 8.28 -1.24
C THR A 188 1.08 8.99 -0.63
N LYS A 189 2.28 8.71 -1.12
CA LYS A 189 3.51 9.33 -0.66
C LYS A 189 3.68 10.76 -1.21
N ALA A 190 3.66 11.74 -0.33
CA ALA A 190 3.71 13.17 -0.67
C ALA A 190 4.98 13.85 -0.17
N TYR A 191 6.13 13.18 -0.23
CA TYR A 191 7.44 13.72 0.08
C TYR A 191 8.53 13.16 -0.84
N ALA A 192 9.65 13.87 -0.94
CA ALA A 192 10.84 13.45 -1.65
C ALA A 192 12.11 14.00 -1.00
N PHE A 193 13.17 13.18 -0.93
CA PHE A 193 14.49 13.67 -0.56
C PHE A 193 15.11 14.50 -1.68
N SER A 194 15.93 15.49 -1.31
CA SER A 194 16.86 16.12 -2.27
C SER A 194 17.92 15.11 -2.74
N PRO A 195 18.48 15.28 -3.96
CA PRO A 195 19.49 14.35 -4.49
C PRO A 195 20.72 14.18 -3.59
N ASP A 196 21.06 15.18 -2.78
CA ASP A 196 22.15 15.15 -1.81
C ASP A 196 21.77 14.57 -0.44
N SER A 197 20.53 14.08 -0.29
CA SER A 197 19.96 13.48 0.93
C SER A 197 19.89 14.43 2.15
N ARG A 198 20.08 15.75 1.95
CA ARG A 198 20.16 16.72 3.06
C ARG A 198 18.85 17.38 3.40
N ARG A 199 17.90 17.36 2.48
CA ARG A 199 16.60 18.03 2.62
C ARG A 199 15.48 17.08 2.21
N ILE A 200 14.28 17.37 2.72
CA ILE A 200 13.04 16.71 2.30
C ILE A 200 12.06 17.80 1.90
N ALA A 201 11.58 17.72 0.66
CA ALA A 201 10.41 18.46 0.23
C ALA A 201 9.17 17.60 0.54
N TYR A 202 8.11 18.22 1.07
CA TYR A 202 6.86 17.51 1.37
C TYR A 202 5.66 18.40 1.14
N LEU A 203 4.54 17.77 0.80
CA LEU A 203 3.24 18.44 0.77
C LEU A 203 2.62 18.42 2.17
N ARG A 204 2.12 19.56 2.58
CA ARG A 204 1.30 19.76 3.76
C ARG A 204 -0.13 20.06 3.32
N PHE A 205 -1.06 19.21 3.72
CA PHE A 205 -2.48 19.37 3.48
C PHE A 205 -3.14 19.89 4.75
N ASP A 206 -3.83 21.01 4.65
CA ASP A 206 -4.72 21.50 5.69
C ASP A 206 -6.17 21.20 5.26
N GLU A 207 -6.73 20.15 5.85
CA GLU A 207 -8.10 19.71 5.60
C GLU A 207 -9.09 20.15 6.71
N SER A 208 -8.68 21.06 7.59
CA SER A 208 -9.51 21.52 8.71
C SER A 208 -10.87 22.03 8.28
N GLU A 209 -10.91 22.76 7.15
CA GLU A 209 -12.13 23.35 6.59
C GLU A 209 -12.88 22.42 5.60
N VAL A 210 -12.32 21.23 5.32
CA VAL A 210 -13.01 20.24 4.48
C VAL A 210 -14.15 19.60 5.28
N PRO A 211 -15.35 19.43 4.70
CA PRO A 211 -16.49 18.81 5.40
C PRO A 211 -16.20 17.36 5.83
N LEU A 212 -16.79 16.95 6.94
CA LEU A 212 -16.74 15.59 7.43
C LEU A 212 -17.83 14.73 6.76
N MET A 213 -17.43 13.54 6.32
CA MET A 213 -18.32 12.47 5.89
C MET A 213 -18.33 11.39 6.97
N GLU A 214 -19.52 11.00 7.40
CA GLU A 214 -19.70 9.86 8.31
C GLU A 214 -20.16 8.63 7.54
N MET A 215 -19.51 7.51 7.80
CA MET A 215 -19.85 6.22 7.23
C MET A 215 -19.91 5.15 8.31
N MET A 216 -20.70 4.11 8.05
CA MET A 216 -20.74 2.93 8.92
C MET A 216 -19.76 1.88 8.44
N ARG A 217 -18.93 1.40 9.35
CA ARG A 217 -18.00 0.28 9.10
C ARG A 217 -18.68 -1.04 9.46
N PHE A 218 -18.74 -1.92 8.47
CA PHE A 218 -19.31 -3.26 8.60
C PHE A 218 -18.15 -4.29 8.68
N ASP A 219 -17.60 -4.46 9.87
CA ASP A 219 -16.42 -5.30 10.11
C ASP A 219 -16.77 -6.69 10.73
N GLY A 220 -18.02 -7.12 10.56
CA GLY A 220 -18.51 -8.42 11.06
C GLY A 220 -18.86 -8.44 12.56
N LYS A 221 -18.82 -7.28 13.23
CA LYS A 221 -19.28 -7.15 14.63
C LYS A 221 -20.79 -7.04 14.72
N LEU A 222 -21.31 -7.39 15.88
CA LEU A 222 -22.77 -7.30 16.15
C LEU A 222 -23.28 -5.86 16.04
N TYR A 223 -22.49 -4.89 16.48
CA TYR A 223 -22.78 -3.46 16.36
C TYR A 223 -21.79 -2.81 15.42
N ASN A 224 -22.29 -2.13 14.39
CA ASN A 224 -21.48 -1.36 13.46
C ASN A 224 -20.84 -0.16 14.16
N GLN A 225 -19.69 0.26 13.67
CA GLN A 225 -19.00 1.45 14.16
C GLN A 225 -19.05 2.55 13.11
N ALA A 226 -19.47 3.74 13.53
CA ALA A 226 -19.31 4.92 12.69
C ALA A 226 -17.82 5.32 12.63
N TYR A 227 -17.38 5.76 11.47
CA TYR A 227 -16.11 6.45 11.31
C TYR A 227 -16.28 7.65 10.41
N SER A 228 -15.52 8.71 10.65
CA SER A 228 -15.61 9.95 9.89
C SER A 228 -14.23 10.30 9.32
N PHE A 229 -14.25 10.86 8.13
CA PHE A 229 -13.08 11.38 7.44
C PHE A 229 -13.45 12.59 6.60
N LYS A 230 -12.45 13.36 6.19
CA LYS A 230 -12.66 14.55 5.36
C LYS A 230 -12.97 14.15 3.93
N TYR A 231 -14.11 14.63 3.43
CA TYR A 231 -14.61 14.32 2.10
C TYR A 231 -15.37 15.52 1.52
N PRO A 232 -14.81 16.26 0.58
CA PRO A 232 -15.49 17.35 -0.07
C PRO A 232 -16.45 16.84 -1.14
N LYS A 233 -17.73 17.19 -1.06
CA LYS A 233 -18.66 17.01 -2.18
C LYS A 233 -18.45 18.08 -3.23
N ALA A 234 -18.98 17.86 -4.44
CA ALA A 234 -18.88 18.81 -5.53
C ALA A 234 -19.32 20.22 -5.10
N GLY A 235 -18.45 21.21 -5.30
CA GLY A 235 -18.69 22.60 -4.91
C GLY A 235 -18.31 22.97 -3.48
N GLU A 236 -17.88 22.04 -2.65
CA GLU A 236 -17.39 22.31 -1.29
C GLU A 236 -15.88 22.62 -1.28
N ARG A 237 -15.40 23.08 -0.11
CA ARG A 237 -13.97 23.36 0.08
C ARG A 237 -13.14 22.09 0.05
N ASN A 238 -12.01 22.16 -0.63
CA ASN A 238 -10.98 21.14 -0.62
C ASN A 238 -9.83 21.56 0.32
N SER A 239 -8.89 20.65 0.58
CA SER A 239 -7.69 20.92 1.37
C SER A 239 -6.88 22.08 0.79
N VAL A 240 -6.28 22.88 1.67
CA VAL A 240 -5.23 23.83 1.27
C VAL A 240 -3.91 23.10 1.25
N VAL A 241 -3.27 23.03 0.08
CA VAL A 241 -2.02 22.28 -0.11
C VAL A 241 -0.86 23.24 -0.22
N GLN A 242 0.21 22.98 0.53
CA GLN A 242 1.43 23.76 0.56
C GLN A 242 2.65 22.86 0.34
N LEU A 243 3.66 23.34 -0.35
CA LEU A 243 4.96 22.69 -0.48
C LEU A 243 5.92 23.27 0.57
N TRP A 244 6.50 22.39 1.38
CA TRP A 244 7.46 22.73 2.42
C TRP A 244 8.79 22.01 2.20
N ILE A 245 9.87 22.58 2.74
CA ILE A 245 11.21 21.98 2.70
C ILE A 245 11.79 22.00 4.12
N ALA A 246 12.24 20.83 4.60
CA ALA A 246 12.93 20.64 5.86
C ALA A 246 14.37 20.18 5.66
#